data_46af17f065e07347a72b2ab58e8df344
#
_entry.id   46af17f065e07347a72b2ab58e8df344
#
_cell.length_a   1.000
_cell.length_b   1.000
_cell.length_c   1.000
_cell.angle_alpha   90.00
_cell.angle_beta   90.00
_cell.angle_gamma   90.00
#
_symmetry.space_group_name_H-M   'P 1'
#
loop_
_entity.id
_entity.type
_entity.pdbx_description
1 polymer ?
#
loop_
_entity_poly.entity_id
_entity_poly.type
_entity_poly.pdbx_seq_one_letter_code
_entity_poly.pdbx_strand_id
1 'polypeptide(L)'
;MKSKHPNRDVVAVCVLLFATIAFFTFTAATTPSPSADLPGPQSNTAPEFTDPPTGKELFNRSCANCHGVDGKGVSVKQLGLETPPPDFTDCDFASREPDADWIAVAHQGGPIRGFSKEMPSFRDALSEGELKKIMNHIRTFCTDRDWPRGELNLPRPLVTEKAYPEDEIVFSSFIDMENNGAVMNELIYEQRFGARNQIEFVLPIGFAEQGNGAWSGGYLGDVAIGVKRALYHNIRSGSILSFTGEVLLPSGDEQLGFGSGTTVLEPFFTYGQILPAGSFLQVQTGLEYPVIQDRGENEAFWRATLGKSFNPNPWGRTWSPMVEFLGASTLESGGEHQIDIAPQIQITLNTRQHVMINVGYRIPVDDPDRDSHLMVYILWDWFDGGFLEGW
;
A
#
# COMPACT_ATOMS: atom_id res chain seq x y z
N MET A 1 -31.31 -30.28 -15.49
CA MET A 1 -29.83 -30.19 -15.43
C MET A 1 -29.49 -30.03 -13.96
N LYS A 2 -28.64 -30.89 -13.40
CA LYS A 2 -28.32 -30.83 -11.96
C LYS A 2 -27.25 -29.77 -11.76
N SER A 3 -27.58 -28.68 -11.05
CA SER A 3 -26.64 -27.66 -10.56
C SER A 3 -25.60 -28.37 -9.71
N LYS A 4 -24.33 -28.26 -10.08
CA LYS A 4 -23.19 -28.63 -9.22
C LYS A 4 -22.94 -27.44 -8.30
N HIS A 5 -23.39 -27.56 -7.06
CA HIS A 5 -22.99 -26.60 -6.03
C HIS A 5 -21.45 -26.58 -5.90
N PRO A 6 -20.82 -25.43 -5.77
CA PRO A 6 -19.38 -25.33 -5.46
C PRO A 6 -19.12 -26.03 -4.13
N ASN A 7 -17.99 -26.69 -4.08
CA ASN A 7 -17.62 -27.56 -2.97
C ASN A 7 -17.46 -26.71 -1.68
N ARG A 8 -18.46 -26.72 -0.81
CA ARG A 8 -18.48 -25.99 0.50
C ARG A 8 -17.21 -26.23 1.32
N ASP A 9 -16.47 -27.30 1.03
CA ASP A 9 -15.24 -27.67 1.69
C ASP A 9 -14.06 -26.77 1.27
N VAL A 10 -14.04 -26.22 0.04
CA VAL A 10 -13.00 -25.30 -0.43
C VAL A 10 -13.14 -23.94 0.25
N VAL A 11 -14.36 -23.43 0.37
CA VAL A 11 -14.65 -22.15 1.06
C VAL A 11 -14.31 -22.26 2.54
N ALA A 12 -14.66 -23.39 3.18
CA ALA A 12 -14.33 -23.65 4.58
C ALA A 12 -12.82 -23.75 4.82
N VAL A 13 -12.07 -24.34 3.90
CA VAL A 13 -10.59 -24.45 3.99
C VAL A 13 -9.93 -23.10 3.83
N CYS A 14 -10.39 -22.24 2.91
CA CYS A 14 -9.85 -20.89 2.75
C CYS A 14 -10.12 -20.01 3.98
N VAL A 15 -11.33 -20.04 4.52
CA VAL A 15 -11.69 -19.27 5.73
C VAL A 15 -10.95 -19.79 6.97
N LEU A 16 -10.77 -21.11 7.10
CA LEU A 16 -10.01 -21.72 8.20
C LEU A 16 -8.50 -21.45 8.12
N LEU A 17 -7.91 -21.42 6.93
CA LEU A 17 -6.49 -21.07 6.74
C LEU A 17 -6.22 -19.61 7.13
N PHE A 18 -7.11 -18.68 6.80
CA PHE A 18 -6.95 -17.29 7.22
C PHE A 18 -7.22 -17.07 8.71
N ALA A 19 -8.17 -17.79 9.31
CA ALA A 19 -8.45 -17.70 10.74
C ALA A 19 -7.32 -18.28 11.61
N THR A 20 -6.60 -19.30 11.15
CA THR A 20 -5.46 -19.90 11.88
C THR A 20 -4.19 -19.03 11.82
N ILE A 21 -3.97 -18.25 10.77
CA ILE A 21 -2.83 -17.32 10.69
C ILE A 21 -3.00 -16.13 11.64
N ALA A 22 -4.24 -15.73 11.97
CA ALA A 22 -4.52 -14.60 12.86
C ALA A 22 -4.35 -14.91 14.36
N PHE A 23 -4.23 -16.19 14.78
CA PHE A 23 -4.25 -16.59 16.19
C PHE A 23 -2.92 -17.07 16.78
N PHE A 24 -1.81 -17.06 16.02
CA PHE A 24 -0.51 -17.37 16.60
C PHE A 24 0.08 -16.15 17.33
N THR A 25 -0.40 -15.85 18.52
CA THR A 25 0.31 -15.01 19.49
C THR A 25 1.40 -15.83 20.16
N PHE A 26 2.64 -15.56 19.80
CA PHE A 26 3.80 -16.12 20.50
C PHE A 26 3.90 -15.47 21.89
N THR A 27 3.58 -16.21 22.94
CA THR A 27 3.97 -15.87 24.30
C THR A 27 5.42 -16.31 24.52
N ALA A 28 6.35 -15.38 24.45
CA ALA A 28 7.73 -15.62 24.88
C ALA A 28 7.78 -15.64 26.40
N ALA A 29 8.02 -16.81 26.98
CA ALA A 29 8.31 -16.95 28.40
C ALA A 29 9.75 -16.51 28.64
N THR A 30 9.93 -15.42 29.40
CA THR A 30 11.23 -15.00 29.91
C THR A 30 11.55 -15.74 31.20
N THR A 31 12.56 -16.61 31.18
CA THR A 31 13.17 -17.17 32.38
C THR A 31 14.26 -16.24 32.90
N PRO A 32 14.25 -15.86 34.18
CA PRO A 32 15.35 -15.08 34.74
C PRO A 32 16.56 -15.97 35.04
N SER A 33 17.74 -15.55 34.58
CA SER A 33 19.03 -16.17 34.93
C SER A 33 19.58 -15.51 36.19
N PRO A 34 20.17 -16.27 37.15
CA PRO A 34 20.70 -15.70 38.36
C PRO A 34 22.07 -15.04 38.12
N SER A 35 22.18 -13.78 38.51
CA SER A 35 23.45 -13.03 38.55
C SER A 35 24.28 -13.44 39.74
N ALA A 36 25.53 -13.86 39.48
CA ALA A 36 26.56 -14.02 40.54
C ALA A 36 27.31 -12.70 40.75
N ASP A 37 27.25 -12.18 41.95
CA ASP A 37 28.00 -11.01 42.38
C ASP A 37 29.49 -11.32 42.51
N LEU A 38 30.34 -10.55 41.83
CA LEU A 38 31.77 -10.40 42.13
C LEU A 38 32.08 -8.95 42.41
N PRO A 39 32.74 -8.61 43.54
CA PRO A 39 33.09 -7.24 43.85
C PRO A 39 34.32 -6.80 43.05
N GLY A 40 34.14 -5.76 42.21
CA GLY A 40 35.21 -5.07 41.50
C GLY A 40 35.64 -3.79 42.23
N PRO A 41 36.86 -3.26 41.97
CA PRO A 41 37.43 -2.15 42.70
C PRO A 41 36.67 -0.83 42.45
N GLN A 42 36.42 -0.10 43.53
CA GLN A 42 35.78 1.21 43.51
C GLN A 42 36.71 2.25 42.91
N SER A 43 36.37 2.75 41.72
CA SER A 43 36.90 3.99 41.16
C SER A 43 35.93 5.12 41.51
N ASN A 44 36.37 6.01 42.42
CA ASN A 44 35.66 7.24 42.78
C ASN A 44 35.85 8.30 41.68
N THR A 45 35.13 8.21 40.61
CA THR A 45 34.78 9.36 39.77
C THR A 45 33.27 9.35 39.64
N ALA A 46 32.64 10.40 40.18
CA ALA A 46 31.21 10.61 39.99
C ALA A 46 30.91 10.58 38.49
N PRO A 47 29.91 9.81 38.02
CA PRO A 47 29.55 9.85 36.60
C PRO A 47 29.03 11.25 36.31
N GLU A 48 29.71 11.93 35.42
CA GLU A 48 29.18 13.11 34.74
C GLU A 48 27.94 12.62 33.98
N PHE A 49 26.76 12.92 34.48
CA PHE A 49 25.50 12.67 33.81
C PHE A 49 25.45 13.56 32.56
N THR A 50 26.12 13.14 31.50
CA THR A 50 25.88 13.72 30.20
C THR A 50 24.52 13.20 29.76
N ASP A 51 23.59 14.12 29.48
CA ASP A 51 22.31 13.79 28.92
C ASP A 51 22.51 12.89 27.65
N PRO A 52 21.65 11.89 27.43
CA PRO A 52 21.80 11.03 26.25
C PRO A 52 21.72 11.88 24.98
N PRO A 53 22.56 11.61 23.94
CA PRO A 53 22.67 12.46 22.78
C PRO A 53 21.34 12.64 22.08
N THR A 54 21.11 13.86 21.59
CA THR A 54 19.94 14.20 20.78
C THR A 54 20.07 13.64 19.36
N GLY A 55 18.95 13.53 18.63
CA GLY A 55 18.97 13.09 17.24
C GLY A 55 19.84 13.99 16.33
N LYS A 56 19.87 15.30 16.59
CA LYS A 56 20.73 16.25 15.88
C LYS A 56 22.22 15.98 16.13
N GLU A 57 22.60 15.73 17.37
CA GLU A 57 24.01 15.43 17.72
C GLU A 57 24.45 14.11 17.09
N LEU A 58 23.61 13.08 17.15
CA LEU A 58 23.86 11.79 16.50
C LEU A 58 23.98 11.94 14.98
N PHE A 59 23.07 12.67 14.33
CA PHE A 59 23.11 12.96 12.91
C PHE A 59 24.42 13.68 12.52
N ASN A 60 24.79 14.71 13.26
CA ASN A 60 26.02 15.47 12.99
C ASN A 60 27.29 14.62 13.13
N ARG A 61 27.33 13.67 14.05
CA ARG A 61 28.49 12.79 14.25
C ARG A 61 28.58 11.68 13.21
N SER A 62 27.45 11.12 12.79
CA SER A 62 27.43 9.88 12.02
C SER A 62 27.00 10.06 10.57
N CYS A 63 26.20 11.07 10.24
CA CYS A 63 25.54 11.19 8.94
C CYS A 63 25.95 12.45 8.16
N ALA A 64 26.22 13.56 8.86
CA ALA A 64 26.40 14.89 8.25
C ALA A 64 27.61 14.98 7.32
N ASN A 65 28.63 14.12 7.47
CA ASN A 65 29.78 14.10 6.56
C ASN A 65 29.39 13.86 5.11
N CYS A 66 28.35 13.04 4.88
CA CYS A 66 27.84 12.76 3.53
C CYS A 66 26.53 13.51 3.26
N HIS A 67 25.65 13.61 4.24
CA HIS A 67 24.32 14.19 4.06
C HIS A 67 24.24 15.70 4.33
N GLY A 68 25.35 16.33 4.74
CA GLY A 68 25.38 17.74 5.10
C GLY A 68 24.70 18.02 6.44
N VAL A 69 25.15 19.03 7.18
CA VAL A 69 24.54 19.46 8.44
C VAL A 69 23.14 20.07 8.23
N ASP A 70 22.85 20.50 7.03
CA ASP A 70 21.60 21.05 6.56
C ASP A 70 20.70 20.02 5.85
N GLY A 71 21.15 18.78 5.72
CA GLY A 71 20.41 17.67 5.11
C GLY A 71 20.35 17.69 3.58
N LYS A 72 21.09 18.59 2.89
CA LYS A 72 21.04 18.74 1.42
C LYS A 72 21.96 17.79 0.65
N GLY A 73 22.73 16.98 1.36
CA GLY A 73 23.80 16.19 0.75
C GLY A 73 25.05 17.01 0.44
N VAL A 74 26.20 16.38 0.59
CA VAL A 74 27.49 16.93 0.19
C VAL A 74 27.78 16.52 -1.24
N SER A 75 28.40 17.39 -2.03
CA SER A 75 28.63 17.10 -3.46
C SER A 75 29.50 15.86 -3.67
N VAL A 76 29.16 15.03 -4.67
CA VAL A 76 29.93 13.83 -5.04
C VAL A 76 31.40 14.10 -5.30
N LYS A 77 31.74 15.29 -5.84
CA LYS A 77 33.14 15.70 -6.10
C LYS A 77 33.95 15.86 -4.81
N GLN A 78 33.33 16.32 -3.73
CA GLN A 78 33.98 16.48 -2.42
C GLN A 78 34.14 15.15 -1.71
N LEU A 79 33.18 14.25 -1.87
CA LEU A 79 33.15 12.94 -1.20
C LEU A 79 33.88 11.86 -1.97
N GLY A 80 34.06 12.02 -3.28
CA GLY A 80 34.57 10.97 -4.17
C GLY A 80 33.59 9.82 -4.36
N LEU A 81 32.29 10.09 -4.21
CA LEU A 81 31.22 9.11 -4.39
C LEU A 81 30.76 9.06 -5.85
N GLU A 82 30.15 7.94 -6.25
CA GLU A 82 29.53 7.76 -7.58
C GLU A 82 28.08 8.28 -7.57
N THR A 83 27.38 8.10 -6.43
CA THR A 83 25.97 8.46 -6.27
C THR A 83 25.83 9.66 -5.31
N PRO A 84 25.05 10.70 -5.66
CA PRO A 84 24.82 11.81 -4.76
C PRO A 84 23.99 11.37 -3.54
N PRO A 85 24.37 11.80 -2.31
CA PRO A 85 23.49 11.65 -1.17
C PRO A 85 22.16 12.39 -1.41
N PRO A 86 21.03 11.88 -0.92
CA PRO A 86 19.73 12.52 -1.09
C PRO A 86 19.64 13.86 -0.37
N ASP A 87 18.81 14.76 -0.92
CA ASP A 87 18.41 16.02 -0.31
C ASP A 87 17.18 15.79 0.60
N PHE A 88 17.38 15.77 1.91
CA PHE A 88 16.30 15.60 2.88
C PHE A 88 15.42 16.85 3.04
N THR A 89 15.80 17.99 2.43
CA THR A 89 14.97 19.20 2.42
C THR A 89 13.95 19.18 1.28
N ASP A 90 14.14 18.32 0.29
CA ASP A 90 13.14 18.04 -0.74
C ASP A 90 12.01 17.22 -0.13
N CYS A 91 10.86 17.86 0.08
CA CYS A 91 9.71 17.21 0.71
C CYS A 91 9.05 16.17 -0.18
N ASP A 92 9.17 16.26 -1.48
CA ASP A 92 8.68 15.24 -2.40
C ASP A 92 9.40 13.91 -2.17
N PHE A 93 10.72 13.93 -2.13
CA PHE A 93 11.53 12.77 -1.75
C PHE A 93 11.33 12.38 -0.27
N ALA A 94 11.50 13.35 0.65
CA ALA A 94 11.59 13.08 2.08
C ALA A 94 10.29 12.62 2.73
N SER A 95 9.12 12.76 2.09
CA SER A 95 7.84 12.36 2.67
C SER A 95 7.37 10.95 2.25
N ARG A 96 7.83 10.43 1.13
CA ARG A 96 7.23 9.23 0.49
C ARG A 96 7.52 7.94 1.23
N GLU A 97 8.76 7.75 1.65
CA GLU A 97 9.19 6.55 2.35
C GLU A 97 8.83 6.55 3.84
N PRO A 98 8.39 5.43 4.40
CA PRO A 98 8.19 5.30 5.83
C PRO A 98 9.53 5.25 6.59
N ASP A 99 9.51 5.64 7.88
CA ASP A 99 10.70 5.61 8.74
C ASP A 99 11.35 4.23 8.80
N ALA A 100 10.57 3.16 8.69
CA ALA A 100 11.07 1.78 8.77
C ALA A 100 12.10 1.47 7.65
N ASP A 101 11.86 1.93 6.41
CA ASP A 101 12.75 1.69 5.28
C ASP A 101 14.02 2.52 5.39
N TRP A 102 13.91 3.78 5.81
CA TRP A 102 15.09 4.61 6.06
C TRP A 102 15.94 4.09 7.23
N ILE A 103 15.30 3.60 8.30
CA ILE A 103 16.01 2.94 9.41
C ILE A 103 16.69 1.65 8.91
N ALA A 104 16.05 0.87 8.04
CA ALA A 104 16.67 -0.31 7.46
C ALA A 104 17.95 0.04 6.67
N VAL A 105 17.90 1.10 5.84
CA VAL A 105 19.07 1.61 5.11
C VAL A 105 20.16 2.08 6.06
N ALA A 106 19.85 2.84 7.08
CA ALA A 106 20.84 3.30 8.06
C ALA A 106 21.43 2.14 8.87
N HIS A 107 20.59 1.16 9.27
CA HIS A 107 21.02 0.02 10.08
C HIS A 107 21.86 -1.00 9.29
N GLN A 108 21.42 -1.37 8.07
CA GLN A 108 22.03 -2.45 7.29
C GLN A 108 22.93 -1.96 6.14
N GLY A 109 22.91 -0.67 5.83
CA GLY A 109 23.55 -0.07 4.66
C GLY A 109 22.63 -0.01 3.43
N GLY A 110 23.01 0.79 2.44
CA GLY A 110 22.22 1.01 1.23
C GLY A 110 21.73 -0.24 0.51
N PRO A 111 22.55 -1.30 0.35
CA PRO A 111 22.16 -2.50 -0.39
C PRO A 111 20.91 -3.23 0.13
N ILE A 112 20.51 -3.02 1.39
CA ILE A 112 19.28 -3.65 1.94
C ILE A 112 18.01 -3.21 1.22
N ARG A 113 18.05 -2.03 0.59
CA ARG A 113 16.97 -1.48 -0.25
C ARG A 113 17.42 -1.20 -1.69
N GLY A 114 18.48 -1.87 -2.17
CA GLY A 114 18.98 -1.71 -3.53
C GLY A 114 19.66 -0.37 -3.80
N PHE A 115 20.07 0.37 -2.74
CA PHE A 115 20.85 1.60 -2.88
C PHE A 115 22.35 1.34 -2.91
N SER A 116 23.12 2.38 -3.18
CA SER A 116 24.57 2.29 -3.26
C SER A 116 25.21 1.72 -1.98
N LYS A 117 26.22 0.86 -2.15
CA LYS A 117 27.08 0.36 -1.06
C LYS A 117 27.89 1.48 -0.36
N GLU A 118 27.94 2.67 -0.96
CA GLU A 118 28.58 3.84 -0.36
C GLU A 118 27.85 4.32 0.90
N MET A 119 26.55 4.03 1.03
CA MET A 119 25.83 4.18 2.29
C MET A 119 26.18 3.00 3.22
N PRO A 120 27.01 3.21 4.26
CA PRO A 120 27.49 2.12 5.12
C PRO A 120 26.42 1.66 6.11
N SER A 121 26.62 0.47 6.68
CA SER A 121 25.85 -0.03 7.81
C SER A 121 26.32 0.60 9.12
N PHE A 122 25.35 1.08 9.93
CA PHE A 122 25.62 1.62 11.28
C PHE A 122 25.16 0.67 12.42
N ARG A 123 24.78 -0.58 12.13
CA ARG A 123 24.24 -1.53 13.11
C ARG A 123 25.16 -1.79 14.30
N ASP A 124 26.50 -1.72 14.09
CA ASP A 124 27.49 -1.97 15.13
C ASP A 124 27.88 -0.69 15.89
N ALA A 125 27.45 0.49 15.39
CA ALA A 125 27.80 1.81 15.94
C ALA A 125 26.62 2.54 16.60
N LEU A 126 25.39 2.25 16.16
CA LEU A 126 24.17 2.93 16.63
C LEU A 126 23.09 1.90 16.97
N SER A 127 22.47 2.09 18.13
CA SER A 127 21.28 1.32 18.51
C SER A 127 20.05 1.73 17.69
N GLU A 128 19.04 0.87 17.63
CA GLU A 128 17.75 1.22 16.96
C GLU A 128 17.10 2.47 17.59
N GLY A 129 17.25 2.67 18.90
CA GLY A 129 16.75 3.86 19.60
C GLY A 129 17.43 5.14 19.14
N GLU A 130 18.75 5.09 18.89
CA GLU A 130 19.52 6.21 18.35
C GLU A 130 19.19 6.45 16.87
N LEU A 131 19.02 5.41 16.07
CA LEU A 131 18.56 5.54 14.69
C LEU A 131 17.18 6.20 14.61
N LYS A 132 16.24 5.85 15.50
CA LYS A 132 14.94 6.52 15.59
C LYS A 132 15.07 8.01 15.95
N LYS A 133 15.99 8.38 16.84
CA LYS A 133 16.26 9.79 17.16
C LYS A 133 16.82 10.54 15.95
N ILE A 134 17.77 9.92 15.22
CA ILE A 134 18.33 10.47 13.98
C ILE A 134 17.22 10.68 12.96
N MET A 135 16.36 9.68 12.76
CA MET A 135 15.25 9.75 11.81
C MET A 135 14.30 10.90 12.16
N ASN A 136 13.92 11.04 13.42
CA ASN A 136 13.11 12.17 13.88
C ASN A 136 13.78 13.53 13.57
N HIS A 137 15.12 13.62 13.64
CA HIS A 137 15.83 14.83 13.26
C HIS A 137 15.81 15.04 11.74
N ILE A 138 16.08 14.01 10.91
CA ILE A 138 16.03 14.10 9.45
C ILE A 138 14.66 14.61 9.01
N ARG A 139 13.58 14.13 9.60
CA ARG A 139 12.22 14.59 9.30
C ARG A 139 11.96 16.08 9.58
N THR A 140 12.84 16.75 10.29
CA THR A 140 12.74 18.21 10.51
C THR A 140 13.27 19.03 9.33
N PHE A 141 14.02 18.43 8.41
CA PHE A 141 14.57 19.14 7.24
C PHE A 141 13.48 19.48 6.23
N CYS A 142 12.53 18.58 5.98
CA CYS A 142 11.33 18.90 5.23
C CYS A 142 10.37 19.71 6.11
N THR A 143 10.16 20.97 5.79
CA THR A 143 9.34 21.90 6.58
C THR A 143 7.92 22.06 6.07
N ASP A 144 7.65 21.66 4.83
CA ASP A 144 6.32 21.71 4.23
C ASP A 144 5.43 20.60 4.83
N ARG A 145 4.37 21.02 5.52
CA ARG A 145 3.42 20.13 6.20
C ARG A 145 2.31 19.62 5.29
N ASP A 146 2.26 20.08 4.05
CA ASP A 146 1.26 19.63 3.09
C ASP A 146 1.53 18.25 2.52
N TRP A 147 2.74 17.74 2.68
CA TRP A 147 3.13 16.41 2.24
C TRP A 147 2.72 15.33 3.24
N PRO A 148 1.79 14.42 2.88
CA PRO A 148 1.49 13.24 3.71
C PRO A 148 2.73 12.37 3.86
N ARG A 149 2.91 11.82 5.05
CA ARG A 149 4.02 10.92 5.37
C ARG A 149 3.77 9.53 4.79
N GLY A 150 4.83 8.87 4.30
CA GLY A 150 4.79 7.54 3.70
C GLY A 150 4.23 6.43 4.59
N GLU A 151 4.27 6.60 5.91
CA GLU A 151 3.59 5.67 6.82
C GLU A 151 2.06 5.62 6.62
N LEU A 152 1.47 6.67 6.02
CA LEU A 152 0.04 6.74 5.69
C LEU A 152 -0.27 6.09 4.33
N ASN A 153 0.76 5.67 3.59
CA ASN A 153 0.64 4.86 2.39
C ASN A 153 0.40 3.40 2.80
N LEU A 154 -0.86 3.05 3.01
CA LEU A 154 -1.28 1.72 3.42
C LEU A 154 -1.24 0.74 2.24
N PRO A 155 -1.08 -0.58 2.48
CA PRO A 155 -1.13 -1.58 1.42
C PRO A 155 -2.39 -1.44 0.57
N ARG A 156 -2.25 -1.53 -0.77
CA ARG A 156 -3.37 -1.42 -1.71
C ARG A 156 -4.24 -2.68 -1.64
N PRO A 157 -5.53 -2.57 -1.33
CA PRO A 157 -6.47 -3.68 -1.49
C PRO A 157 -6.76 -3.97 -2.97
N LEU A 158 -7.53 -5.02 -3.24
CA LEU A 158 -7.87 -5.41 -4.62
C LEU A 158 -8.91 -4.48 -5.27
N VAL A 159 -9.84 -3.93 -4.46
CA VAL A 159 -10.97 -3.11 -4.94
C VAL A 159 -10.98 -1.72 -4.30
N THR A 160 -10.72 -1.63 -2.98
CA THR A 160 -10.69 -0.35 -2.27
C THR A 160 -9.48 0.46 -2.69
N GLU A 161 -9.68 1.71 -3.07
CA GLU A 161 -8.58 2.62 -3.36
C GLU A 161 -7.88 3.13 -2.10
N LYS A 162 -6.62 3.54 -2.28
CA LYS A 162 -5.84 4.18 -1.22
C LYS A 162 -6.19 5.67 -1.09
N ALA A 163 -6.18 6.18 0.14
CA ALA A 163 -6.32 7.61 0.39
C ALA A 163 -5.03 8.40 0.11
N TYR A 164 -3.89 7.73 0.08
CA TYR A 164 -2.57 8.34 -0.16
C TYR A 164 -2.38 8.64 -1.66
N PRO A 165 -1.87 9.84 -2.04
CA PRO A 165 -1.53 10.13 -3.43
C PRO A 165 -0.27 9.38 -3.86
N GLU A 166 -0.30 8.74 -5.02
CA GLU A 166 0.73 7.82 -5.51
C GLU A 166 1.39 8.24 -6.81
N ASP A 167 2.54 7.60 -7.09
CA ASP A 167 3.18 7.49 -8.40
C ASP A 167 3.37 6.00 -8.67
N GLU A 168 2.34 5.34 -9.17
CA GLU A 168 2.37 3.89 -9.39
C GLU A 168 1.68 3.47 -10.69
N ILE A 169 2.01 2.28 -11.16
CA ILE A 169 1.28 1.57 -12.19
C ILE A 169 0.80 0.24 -11.63
N VAL A 170 -0.46 -0.08 -11.87
CA VAL A 170 -1.05 -1.35 -11.42
C VAL A 170 -1.61 -2.08 -12.63
N PHE A 171 -1.27 -3.34 -12.76
CA PHE A 171 -1.92 -4.25 -13.69
C PHE A 171 -2.76 -5.23 -12.89
N SER A 172 -4.08 -5.09 -12.98
CA SER A 172 -5.06 -5.93 -12.31
C SER A 172 -5.71 -6.90 -13.27
N SER A 173 -6.09 -8.07 -12.78
CA SER A 173 -6.88 -9.08 -13.50
C SER A 173 -8.00 -9.59 -12.61
N PHE A 174 -9.22 -9.52 -13.12
CA PHE A 174 -10.43 -10.06 -12.53
C PHE A 174 -10.85 -11.24 -13.39
N ILE A 175 -10.82 -12.44 -12.83
CA ILE A 175 -11.06 -13.69 -13.54
C ILE A 175 -12.34 -14.31 -12.98
N ASP A 176 -13.34 -14.39 -13.81
CA ASP A 176 -14.57 -15.11 -13.51
C ASP A 176 -14.26 -16.61 -13.38
N MET A 177 -14.66 -17.20 -12.25
CA MET A 177 -14.37 -18.61 -11.92
C MET A 177 -15.52 -19.54 -12.25
N GLU A 178 -16.65 -19.00 -12.73
CA GLU A 178 -17.88 -19.75 -12.99
C GLU A 178 -18.37 -19.49 -14.43
N ASN A 179 -19.35 -20.27 -14.88
CA ASN A 179 -19.99 -20.16 -16.20
C ASN A 179 -19.04 -20.23 -17.41
N ASN A 180 -19.22 -19.32 -18.37
CA ASN A 180 -18.45 -19.32 -19.62
C ASN A 180 -17.07 -18.64 -19.48
N GLY A 181 -16.77 -18.10 -18.33
CA GLY A 181 -15.51 -17.41 -18.05
C GLY A 181 -15.38 -16.05 -18.74
N ALA A 182 -14.95 -15.08 -17.97
CA ALA A 182 -14.53 -13.77 -18.46
C ALA A 182 -13.25 -13.35 -17.72
N VAL A 183 -12.42 -12.56 -18.38
CA VAL A 183 -11.24 -11.94 -17.77
C VAL A 183 -11.27 -10.46 -18.12
N MET A 184 -11.35 -9.62 -17.08
CA MET A 184 -11.13 -8.20 -17.21
C MET A 184 -9.74 -7.86 -16.68
N ASN A 185 -8.94 -7.19 -17.50
CA ASN A 185 -7.66 -6.65 -17.06
C ASN A 185 -7.74 -5.13 -17.06
N GLU A 186 -7.13 -4.51 -16.07
CA GLU A 186 -7.04 -3.07 -15.96
C GLU A 186 -5.59 -2.65 -15.84
N LEU A 187 -5.20 -1.69 -16.68
CA LEU A 187 -3.96 -0.96 -16.54
C LEU A 187 -4.29 0.38 -15.89
N ILE A 188 -3.87 0.55 -14.64
CA ILE A 188 -4.09 1.75 -13.85
C ILE A 188 -2.76 2.51 -13.78
N TYR A 189 -2.78 3.78 -14.16
CA TYR A 189 -1.65 4.69 -14.05
C TYR A 189 -2.01 5.83 -13.11
N GLU A 190 -1.26 5.95 -12.04
CA GLU A 190 -1.43 6.99 -11.03
C GLU A 190 -0.19 7.88 -11.01
N GLN A 191 -0.39 9.19 -11.00
CA GLN A 191 0.68 10.15 -10.88
C GLN A 191 0.33 11.28 -9.94
N ARG A 192 1.19 11.45 -8.95
CA ARG A 192 1.12 12.56 -8.00
C ARG A 192 1.53 13.88 -8.68
N PHE A 193 0.85 14.95 -8.33
CA PHE A 193 1.24 16.31 -8.67
C PHE A 193 1.07 17.25 -7.48
N GLY A 194 2.21 17.82 -7.05
CA GLY A 194 2.28 18.56 -5.79
C GLY A 194 2.06 17.65 -4.57
N ALA A 195 1.90 18.26 -3.42
CA ALA A 195 1.92 17.54 -2.16
C ALA A 195 0.73 16.59 -1.93
N ARG A 196 -0.46 16.96 -2.43
CA ARG A 196 -1.72 16.33 -2.00
C ARG A 196 -2.57 15.78 -3.13
N ASN A 197 -2.15 15.92 -4.39
CA ASN A 197 -3.02 15.58 -5.51
C ASN A 197 -2.43 14.42 -6.33
N GLN A 198 -3.30 13.72 -7.03
CA GLN A 198 -3.00 12.64 -7.95
C GLN A 198 -3.95 12.72 -9.14
N ILE A 199 -3.46 12.41 -10.32
CA ILE A 199 -4.28 12.08 -11.48
C ILE A 199 -4.22 10.58 -11.70
N GLU A 200 -5.32 9.99 -12.15
CA GLU A 200 -5.44 8.58 -12.44
C GLU A 200 -6.02 8.35 -13.82
N PHE A 201 -5.53 7.31 -14.49
CA PHE A 201 -6.06 6.80 -15.75
C PHE A 201 -6.23 5.29 -15.64
N VAL A 202 -7.44 4.79 -15.93
CA VAL A 202 -7.75 3.35 -15.95
C VAL A 202 -8.09 2.94 -17.38
N LEU A 203 -7.39 1.92 -17.88
CA LEU A 203 -7.60 1.32 -19.19
C LEU A 203 -8.02 -0.15 -19.02
N PRO A 204 -9.33 -0.47 -19.10
CA PRO A 204 -9.80 -1.84 -19.00
C PRO A 204 -9.72 -2.56 -20.35
N ILE A 205 -9.32 -3.85 -20.34
CA ILE A 205 -9.28 -4.72 -21.53
C ILE A 205 -9.90 -6.06 -21.18
N GLY A 206 -11.00 -6.40 -21.82
CA GLY A 206 -11.78 -7.60 -21.57
C GLY A 206 -11.53 -8.75 -22.55
N PHE A 207 -11.72 -9.97 -22.05
CA PHE A 207 -11.73 -11.24 -22.79
C PHE A 207 -12.88 -12.09 -22.28
N ALA A 208 -13.61 -12.74 -23.22
CA ALA A 208 -14.74 -13.59 -22.86
C ALA A 208 -14.77 -14.88 -23.68
N GLU A 209 -15.25 -15.96 -23.07
CA GLU A 209 -15.53 -17.20 -23.76
C GLU A 209 -16.85 -17.09 -24.53
N GLN A 210 -16.88 -17.60 -25.78
CA GLN A 210 -18.02 -17.51 -26.72
C GLN A 210 -19.02 -18.68 -26.57
N GLY A 211 -19.00 -19.44 -25.47
CA GLY A 211 -19.89 -20.56 -25.20
C GLY A 211 -19.57 -21.85 -25.99
N ASN A 212 -18.52 -21.87 -26.80
CA ASN A 212 -18.04 -23.03 -27.56
C ASN A 212 -16.58 -23.43 -27.24
N GLY A 213 -16.04 -22.91 -26.16
CA GLY A 213 -14.63 -23.05 -25.76
C GLY A 213 -13.67 -22.12 -26.50
N ALA A 214 -14.14 -21.30 -27.43
CA ALA A 214 -13.32 -20.31 -28.10
C ALA A 214 -13.32 -18.98 -27.32
N TRP A 215 -12.14 -18.44 -27.10
CA TRP A 215 -11.95 -17.14 -26.48
C TRP A 215 -11.92 -16.04 -27.54
N SER A 216 -12.59 -14.94 -27.26
CA SER A 216 -12.44 -13.69 -28.00
C SER A 216 -12.03 -12.58 -27.03
N GLY A 217 -11.29 -11.58 -27.50
CA GLY A 217 -10.77 -10.60 -26.58
C GLY A 217 -10.06 -9.43 -27.20
N GLY A 218 -9.49 -8.59 -26.31
CA GLY A 218 -8.93 -7.30 -26.68
C GLY A 218 -10.03 -6.23 -26.78
N TYR A 219 -11.19 -6.47 -26.17
CA TYR A 219 -12.28 -5.50 -26.09
C TYR A 219 -11.94 -4.43 -25.07
N LEU A 220 -12.01 -3.18 -25.51
CA LEU A 220 -11.84 -2.04 -24.60
C LEU A 220 -13.05 -1.98 -23.66
N GLY A 221 -12.81 -1.72 -22.39
CA GLY A 221 -13.82 -1.33 -21.41
C GLY A 221 -14.02 0.19 -21.36
N ASP A 222 -14.79 0.65 -20.40
CA ASP A 222 -14.98 2.09 -20.18
C ASP A 222 -13.72 2.67 -19.52
N VAL A 223 -13.05 3.57 -20.22
CA VAL A 223 -11.85 4.24 -19.74
C VAL A 223 -12.23 5.22 -18.63
N ALA A 224 -11.51 5.16 -17.50
CA ALA A 224 -11.72 6.08 -16.40
C ALA A 224 -10.58 7.11 -16.27
N ILE A 225 -10.97 8.32 -15.84
CA ILE A 225 -10.04 9.41 -15.52
C ILE A 225 -10.45 9.98 -14.17
N GLY A 226 -9.54 9.91 -13.21
CA GLY A 226 -9.76 10.35 -11.83
C GLY A 226 -8.81 11.48 -11.40
N VAL A 227 -9.27 12.31 -10.48
CA VAL A 227 -8.45 13.27 -9.74
C VAL A 227 -8.71 13.09 -8.25
N LYS A 228 -7.68 12.73 -7.53
CA LYS A 228 -7.67 12.54 -6.07
C LYS A 228 -7.00 13.72 -5.38
N ARG A 229 -7.52 14.11 -4.22
CA ARG A 229 -6.91 15.08 -3.32
C ARG A 229 -6.97 14.61 -1.88
N ALA A 230 -5.81 14.53 -1.21
CA ALA A 230 -5.72 14.35 0.23
C ALA A 230 -6.23 15.63 0.94
N LEU A 231 -7.40 15.53 1.58
CA LEU A 231 -8.05 16.62 2.30
C LEU A 231 -7.48 16.80 3.70
N TYR A 232 -7.15 15.68 4.35
CA TYR A 232 -6.61 15.63 5.70
C TYR A 232 -5.59 14.51 5.82
N HIS A 233 -4.52 14.76 6.54
CA HIS A 233 -3.57 13.75 6.98
C HIS A 233 -2.93 14.14 8.29
N ASN A 234 -2.68 13.16 9.15
CA ASN A 234 -1.99 13.37 10.42
C ASN A 234 -1.29 12.09 10.86
N ILE A 235 0.04 12.11 10.85
CA ILE A 235 0.84 10.94 11.25
C ILE A 235 0.71 10.58 12.73
N ARG A 236 0.43 11.56 13.62
CA ARG A 236 0.26 11.28 15.05
C ARG A 236 -1.00 10.48 15.35
N SER A 237 -2.09 10.75 14.64
CA SER A 237 -3.31 9.94 14.71
C SER A 237 -3.25 8.73 13.78
N GLY A 238 -2.31 8.69 12.84
CA GLY A 238 -2.19 7.63 11.83
C GLY A 238 -3.30 7.69 10.79
N SER A 239 -3.88 8.86 10.52
CA SER A 239 -5.10 9.00 9.70
C SER A 239 -4.85 9.81 8.43
N ILE A 240 -5.50 9.41 7.35
CA ILE A 240 -5.56 10.15 6.08
C ILE A 240 -6.97 10.07 5.50
N LEU A 241 -7.44 11.17 4.90
CA LEU A 241 -8.72 11.26 4.19
C LEU A 241 -8.49 11.93 2.84
N SER A 242 -9.00 11.33 1.78
CA SER A 242 -9.01 11.91 0.43
C SER A 242 -10.42 11.96 -0.15
N PHE A 243 -10.57 12.82 -1.14
CA PHE A 243 -11.70 12.85 -2.06
C PHE A 243 -11.18 12.60 -3.47
N THR A 244 -11.88 11.76 -4.22
CA THR A 244 -11.64 11.50 -5.65
C THR A 244 -12.91 11.81 -6.42
N GLY A 245 -12.74 12.45 -7.56
CA GLY A 245 -13.78 12.55 -8.58
C GLY A 245 -13.29 11.82 -9.81
N GLU A 246 -14.03 10.81 -10.23
CA GLU A 246 -13.72 9.98 -11.38
C GLU A 246 -14.82 10.09 -12.44
N VAL A 247 -14.42 9.99 -13.70
CA VAL A 247 -15.32 9.97 -14.86
C VAL A 247 -15.00 8.75 -15.70
N LEU A 248 -15.97 7.85 -15.83
CA LEU A 248 -15.91 6.72 -16.73
C LEU A 248 -16.52 7.14 -18.08
N LEU A 249 -15.75 6.96 -19.14
CA LEU A 249 -16.16 7.33 -20.50
C LEU A 249 -16.71 6.10 -21.22
N PRO A 250 -17.83 6.22 -21.99
CA PRO A 250 -18.46 5.09 -22.67
C PRO A 250 -17.64 4.65 -23.89
N SER A 251 -16.42 4.22 -23.68
CA SER A 251 -15.48 3.74 -24.69
C SER A 251 -15.54 2.23 -24.91
N GLY A 252 -16.19 1.51 -23.97
CA GLY A 252 -16.30 0.07 -23.98
C GLY A 252 -17.36 -0.46 -24.95
N ASP A 253 -17.29 -1.76 -25.23
CA ASP A 253 -18.27 -2.45 -26.09
C ASP A 253 -19.49 -2.85 -25.25
N GLU A 254 -20.56 -2.05 -25.36
CA GLU A 254 -21.83 -2.28 -24.67
C GLU A 254 -22.49 -3.62 -25.04
N GLN A 255 -22.36 -4.06 -26.29
CA GLN A 255 -23.02 -5.29 -26.79
C GLN A 255 -22.37 -6.55 -26.21
N LEU A 256 -21.10 -6.46 -25.88
CA LEU A 256 -20.31 -7.55 -25.29
C LEU A 256 -20.22 -7.46 -23.76
N GLY A 257 -20.85 -6.46 -23.16
CA GLY A 257 -20.86 -6.26 -21.71
C GLY A 257 -19.58 -5.63 -21.13
N PHE A 258 -18.74 -5.02 -21.99
CA PHE A 258 -17.50 -4.33 -21.55
C PHE A 258 -17.67 -2.82 -21.43
N GLY A 259 -18.84 -2.26 -21.71
CA GLY A 259 -19.13 -0.84 -21.59
C GLY A 259 -20.53 -0.57 -21.08
N SER A 260 -20.70 0.54 -20.35
CA SER A 260 -21.97 1.02 -19.80
C SER A 260 -22.86 1.72 -20.84
N GLY A 261 -22.27 2.13 -21.99
CA GLY A 261 -22.95 2.92 -23.01
C GLY A 261 -23.33 4.34 -22.58
N THR A 262 -22.89 4.79 -21.41
CA THR A 262 -23.11 6.14 -20.88
C THR A 262 -21.88 6.61 -20.11
N THR A 263 -21.70 7.92 -19.97
CA THR A 263 -20.71 8.45 -19.03
C THR A 263 -21.19 8.23 -17.60
N VAL A 264 -20.32 7.72 -16.72
CA VAL A 264 -20.60 7.57 -15.29
C VAL A 264 -19.72 8.55 -14.53
N LEU A 265 -20.31 9.27 -13.58
CA LEU A 265 -19.60 10.12 -12.63
C LEU A 265 -19.48 9.37 -11.29
N GLU A 266 -18.25 9.20 -10.80
CA GLU A 266 -17.98 8.48 -9.55
C GLU A 266 -17.23 9.36 -8.54
N PRO A 267 -17.93 10.19 -7.75
CA PRO A 267 -17.34 10.89 -6.62
C PRO A 267 -17.29 9.99 -5.39
N PHE A 268 -16.12 9.92 -4.73
CA PHE A 268 -15.98 9.13 -3.51
C PHE A 268 -14.97 9.71 -2.52
N PHE A 269 -15.11 9.28 -1.26
CA PHE A 269 -14.15 9.52 -0.20
C PHE A 269 -13.43 8.25 0.17
N THR A 270 -12.13 8.36 0.44
CA THR A 270 -11.33 7.27 0.97
C THR A 270 -10.65 7.70 2.27
N TYR A 271 -10.78 6.86 3.30
CA TYR A 271 -10.16 7.06 4.61
C TYR A 271 -9.19 5.91 4.90
N GLY A 272 -7.99 6.25 5.38
CA GLY A 272 -7.00 5.29 5.85
C GLY A 272 -6.64 5.54 7.31
N GLN A 273 -6.48 4.45 8.09
CA GLN A 273 -6.12 4.50 9.51
C GLN A 273 -5.07 3.46 9.85
N ILE A 274 -3.93 3.90 10.38
CA ILE A 274 -2.96 3.02 11.03
C ILE A 274 -3.53 2.57 12.38
N LEU A 275 -3.50 1.27 12.63
CA LEU A 275 -3.91 0.66 13.89
C LEU A 275 -2.69 0.06 14.63
N PRO A 276 -2.82 -0.31 15.91
CA PRO A 276 -1.73 -0.93 16.65
C PRO A 276 -1.22 -2.24 16.03
N ALA A 277 0.02 -2.59 16.33
CA ALA A 277 0.66 -3.86 15.95
C ALA A 277 0.75 -4.12 14.43
N GLY A 278 0.93 -3.06 13.63
CA GLY A 278 1.05 -3.15 12.17
C GLY A 278 -0.28 -3.39 11.45
N SER A 279 -1.41 -3.31 12.16
CA SER A 279 -2.73 -3.41 11.55
C SER A 279 -3.16 -2.07 10.94
N PHE A 280 -4.12 -2.10 10.03
CA PHE A 280 -4.69 -0.92 9.40
C PHE A 280 -6.14 -1.15 8.97
N LEU A 281 -6.85 -0.04 8.79
CA LEU A 281 -8.20 0.03 8.25
C LEU A 281 -8.21 0.99 7.07
N GLN A 282 -8.88 0.63 5.99
CA GLN A 282 -9.23 1.54 4.91
C GLN A 282 -10.73 1.48 4.65
N VAL A 283 -11.34 2.61 4.38
CA VAL A 283 -12.79 2.71 4.10
C VAL A 283 -12.97 3.64 2.92
N GLN A 284 -13.75 3.21 1.95
CA GLN A 284 -14.14 4.01 0.78
C GLN A 284 -15.67 4.05 0.70
N THR A 285 -16.23 5.18 0.33
CA THR A 285 -17.67 5.31 0.08
C THR A 285 -17.91 6.36 -0.99
N GLY A 286 -18.82 6.07 -1.88
CA GLY A 286 -19.11 6.93 -3.04
C GLY A 286 -20.44 6.64 -3.68
N LEU A 287 -20.63 7.31 -4.80
CA LEU A 287 -21.80 7.19 -5.66
C LEU A 287 -21.34 6.94 -7.09
N GLU A 288 -22.09 6.13 -7.81
CA GLU A 288 -22.02 6.00 -9.26
C GLU A 288 -23.26 6.67 -9.86
N TYR A 289 -23.04 7.62 -10.77
CA TYR A 289 -24.09 8.41 -11.35
C TYR A 289 -24.00 8.35 -12.89
N PRO A 290 -24.76 7.48 -13.56
CA PRO A 290 -24.88 7.47 -15.02
C PRO A 290 -25.54 8.75 -15.53
N VAL A 291 -24.89 9.43 -16.50
CA VAL A 291 -25.41 10.69 -17.05
C VAL A 291 -26.71 10.47 -17.83
N ILE A 292 -26.82 9.32 -18.51
CA ILE A 292 -28.02 8.88 -19.19
C ILE A 292 -28.71 7.84 -18.32
N GLN A 293 -29.74 8.27 -17.57
CA GLN A 293 -30.44 7.45 -16.58
C GLN A 293 -31.13 6.21 -17.16
N ASP A 294 -31.53 6.23 -18.45
CA ASP A 294 -32.11 5.07 -19.13
C ASP A 294 -31.08 3.96 -19.43
N ARG A 295 -29.77 4.21 -19.19
CA ARG A 295 -28.68 3.28 -19.48
C ARG A 295 -27.96 2.75 -18.23
N GLY A 296 -28.36 3.19 -17.05
CA GLY A 296 -27.79 2.73 -15.79
C GLY A 296 -28.54 3.32 -14.60
N GLU A 297 -28.44 2.67 -13.48
CA GLU A 297 -29.04 3.08 -12.22
C GLU A 297 -28.03 3.86 -11.37
N ASN A 298 -28.53 4.79 -10.54
CA ASN A 298 -27.70 5.44 -9.55
C ASN A 298 -27.37 4.44 -8.44
N GLU A 299 -26.09 4.31 -8.12
CA GLU A 299 -25.63 3.38 -7.09
C GLU A 299 -24.87 4.11 -5.98
N ALA A 300 -25.05 3.66 -4.75
CA ALA A 300 -24.19 3.99 -3.63
C ALA A 300 -23.36 2.79 -3.24
N PHE A 301 -22.05 2.98 -3.07
CA PHE A 301 -21.17 1.91 -2.65
C PHE A 301 -20.39 2.25 -1.38
N TRP A 302 -19.97 1.21 -0.69
CA TRP A 302 -19.02 1.28 0.41
C TRP A 302 -18.07 0.09 0.35
N ARG A 303 -16.84 0.32 0.74
CA ARG A 303 -15.78 -0.69 0.78
C ARG A 303 -15.03 -0.51 2.09
N ALA A 304 -14.68 -1.60 2.77
CA ALA A 304 -13.93 -1.56 4.02
C ALA A 304 -12.88 -2.66 4.04
N THR A 305 -11.62 -2.31 4.25
CA THR A 305 -10.50 -3.25 4.29
C THR A 305 -9.87 -3.24 5.66
N LEU A 306 -9.74 -4.41 6.26
CA LEU A 306 -8.95 -4.63 7.48
C LEU A 306 -7.74 -5.48 7.12
N GLY A 307 -6.55 -5.01 7.47
CA GLY A 307 -5.31 -5.70 7.17
C GLY A 307 -4.25 -5.58 8.25
N LYS A 308 -3.18 -6.34 8.07
CA LYS A 308 -2.01 -6.31 8.94
C LYS A 308 -0.74 -6.53 8.12
N SER A 309 0.24 -5.62 8.26
CA SER A 309 1.55 -5.75 7.65
C SER A 309 2.56 -6.30 8.65
N PHE A 310 3.42 -7.21 8.21
CA PHE A 310 4.52 -7.75 9.00
C PHE A 310 5.65 -8.23 8.08
N ASN A 311 6.85 -8.29 8.64
CA ASN A 311 8.03 -8.78 7.96
C ASN A 311 8.46 -10.09 8.63
N PRO A 312 8.34 -11.26 7.95
CA PRO A 312 8.77 -12.55 8.51
C PRO A 312 10.27 -12.58 8.85
N ASN A 313 11.05 -11.79 8.13
CA ASN A 313 12.47 -11.56 8.39
C ASN A 313 12.66 -10.06 8.65
N PRO A 314 13.28 -9.62 9.77
CA PRO A 314 13.63 -8.23 10.00
C PRO A 314 14.32 -7.64 8.75
N TRP A 315 13.89 -6.46 8.32
CA TRP A 315 14.38 -5.80 7.11
C TRP A 315 14.04 -6.49 5.77
N GLY A 316 13.33 -7.63 5.81
CA GLY A 316 12.90 -8.37 4.64
C GLY A 316 11.63 -7.83 3.99
N ARG A 317 11.07 -8.65 3.09
CA ARG A 317 9.83 -8.35 2.36
C ARG A 317 8.64 -8.23 3.31
N THR A 318 7.76 -7.30 3.00
CA THR A 318 6.52 -7.09 3.74
C THR A 318 5.42 -8.00 3.20
N TRP A 319 4.67 -8.60 4.12
CA TRP A 319 3.48 -9.41 3.88
C TRP A 319 2.30 -8.72 4.51
N SER A 320 1.21 -8.57 3.76
CA SER A 320 0.03 -7.84 4.21
C SER A 320 -1.24 -8.64 3.88
N PRO A 321 -1.62 -9.65 4.72
CA PRO A 321 -2.94 -10.25 4.63
C PRO A 321 -4.01 -9.21 4.94
N MET A 322 -5.10 -9.25 4.15
CA MET A 322 -6.23 -8.32 4.23
C MET A 322 -7.54 -9.05 3.98
N VAL A 323 -8.62 -8.48 4.46
CA VAL A 323 -9.98 -8.85 4.09
C VAL A 323 -10.71 -7.57 3.71
N GLU A 324 -11.32 -7.56 2.53
CA GLU A 324 -12.24 -6.51 2.09
C GLU A 324 -13.69 -6.95 2.31
N PHE A 325 -14.52 -6.00 2.68
CA PHE A 325 -15.97 -6.07 2.69
C PHE A 325 -16.45 -5.03 1.69
N LEU A 326 -17.23 -5.46 0.71
CA LEU A 326 -17.70 -4.63 -0.39
C LEU A 326 -19.22 -4.61 -0.36
N GLY A 327 -19.81 -3.45 -0.48
CA GLY A 327 -21.25 -3.29 -0.56
C GLY A 327 -21.63 -2.28 -1.61
N ALA A 328 -22.69 -2.58 -2.36
CA ALA A 328 -23.29 -1.72 -3.35
C ALA A 328 -24.81 -1.75 -3.22
N SER A 329 -25.46 -0.65 -3.58
CA SER A 329 -26.92 -0.55 -3.49
C SER A 329 -27.44 0.41 -4.55
N THR A 330 -28.36 -0.03 -5.40
CA THR A 330 -29.06 0.87 -6.28
C THR A 330 -29.97 1.81 -5.46
N LEU A 331 -30.03 3.08 -5.86
CA LEU A 331 -30.75 4.10 -5.09
C LEU A 331 -32.22 4.22 -5.49
N GLU A 332 -32.69 3.35 -6.37
CA GLU A 332 -34.08 3.32 -6.83
C GLU A 332 -34.98 2.53 -5.87
N SER A 333 -36.28 2.77 -5.97
CA SER A 333 -37.27 2.11 -5.12
C SER A 333 -37.37 0.61 -5.46
N GLY A 334 -36.98 -0.25 -4.54
CA GLY A 334 -36.90 -1.69 -4.76
C GLY A 334 -35.56 -2.15 -5.32
N GLY A 335 -34.54 -1.28 -5.24
CA GLY A 335 -33.21 -1.54 -5.78
C GLY A 335 -32.50 -2.72 -5.12
N GLU A 336 -31.54 -3.26 -5.84
CA GLU A 336 -30.73 -4.40 -5.41
C GLU A 336 -29.66 -3.97 -4.42
N HIS A 337 -29.30 -4.90 -3.53
CA HIS A 337 -28.18 -4.75 -2.63
C HIS A 337 -27.20 -5.89 -2.91
N GLN A 338 -25.93 -5.57 -2.92
CA GLN A 338 -24.88 -6.55 -3.12
C GLN A 338 -23.88 -6.47 -1.99
N ILE A 339 -23.47 -7.61 -1.46
CA ILE A 339 -22.45 -7.70 -0.41
C ILE A 339 -21.48 -8.81 -0.78
N ASP A 340 -20.20 -8.47 -0.83
CA ASP A 340 -19.12 -9.42 -1.09
C ASP A 340 -18.05 -9.35 0.01
N ILE A 341 -17.28 -10.43 0.13
CA ILE A 341 -16.08 -10.51 0.95
C ILE A 341 -14.91 -10.93 0.08
N ALA A 342 -13.75 -10.28 0.26
CA ALA A 342 -12.56 -10.61 -0.51
C ALA A 342 -11.32 -10.79 0.41
N PRO A 343 -11.07 -12.02 0.90
CA PRO A 343 -9.80 -12.37 1.54
C PRO A 343 -8.67 -12.30 0.52
N GLN A 344 -7.53 -11.70 0.91
CA GLN A 344 -6.42 -11.43 0.02
C GLN A 344 -5.08 -11.31 0.75
N ILE A 345 -3.99 -11.39 0.01
CA ILE A 345 -2.65 -11.18 0.54
C ILE A 345 -1.76 -10.43 -0.45
N GLN A 346 -1.21 -9.31 0.00
CA GLN A 346 -0.19 -8.55 -0.71
C GLN A 346 1.19 -8.93 -0.20
N ILE A 347 2.16 -9.08 -1.13
CA ILE A 347 3.55 -9.40 -0.81
C ILE A 347 4.46 -8.50 -1.65
N THR A 348 5.48 -7.90 -1.04
CA THR A 348 6.52 -7.19 -1.78
C THR A 348 7.46 -8.17 -2.47
N LEU A 349 7.84 -7.89 -3.72
CA LEU A 349 8.62 -8.81 -4.55
C LEU A 349 10.09 -8.42 -4.64
N ASN A 350 10.39 -7.13 -4.77
CA ASN A 350 11.75 -6.65 -4.96
C ASN A 350 12.40 -6.18 -3.65
N THR A 351 13.69 -5.92 -3.70
CA THR A 351 14.50 -5.48 -2.55
C THR A 351 14.09 -4.10 -2.04
N ARG A 352 13.72 -3.18 -2.94
CA ARG A 352 13.21 -1.83 -2.59
C ARG A 352 11.83 -1.84 -1.97
N GLN A 353 11.07 -2.94 -2.12
CA GLN A 353 9.69 -3.07 -1.69
C GLN A 353 8.69 -2.18 -2.47
N HIS A 354 9.04 -1.80 -3.69
CA HIS A 354 8.22 -0.99 -4.59
C HIS A 354 7.49 -1.81 -5.65
N VAL A 355 7.76 -3.11 -5.74
CA VAL A 355 7.01 -4.03 -6.59
C VAL A 355 6.26 -5.01 -5.72
N MET A 356 4.95 -5.06 -5.88
CA MET A 356 4.05 -5.86 -5.05
C MET A 356 3.14 -6.72 -5.92
N ILE A 357 2.82 -7.90 -5.41
CA ILE A 357 1.74 -8.74 -5.92
C ILE A 357 0.68 -8.86 -4.85
N ASN A 358 -0.59 -8.80 -5.24
CA ASN A 358 -1.72 -9.14 -4.39
C ASN A 358 -2.56 -10.21 -5.09
N VAL A 359 -3.02 -11.19 -4.33
CA VAL A 359 -3.91 -12.26 -4.79
C VAL A 359 -5.03 -12.40 -3.79
N GLY A 360 -6.26 -12.47 -4.27
CA GLY A 360 -7.44 -12.68 -3.44
C GLY A 360 -8.60 -13.25 -4.22
N TYR A 361 -9.67 -13.51 -3.51
CA TYR A 361 -10.86 -14.14 -4.05
C TYR A 361 -12.11 -13.39 -3.57
N ARG A 362 -12.87 -12.80 -4.49
CA ARG A 362 -14.11 -12.08 -4.21
C ARG A 362 -15.26 -13.09 -4.22
N ILE A 363 -16.02 -13.13 -3.13
CA ILE A 363 -17.09 -14.08 -2.87
C ILE A 363 -18.35 -13.30 -2.56
N PRO A 364 -19.42 -13.42 -3.36
CA PRO A 364 -20.75 -12.94 -3.01
C PRO A 364 -21.27 -13.65 -1.76
N VAL A 365 -21.85 -12.89 -0.81
CA VAL A 365 -22.36 -13.46 0.45
C VAL A 365 -23.87 -13.32 0.60
N ASP A 366 -24.50 -12.43 -0.14
CA ASP A 366 -25.94 -12.17 -0.13
C ASP A 366 -26.71 -12.97 -1.19
N ASP A 367 -26.08 -13.24 -2.33
CA ASP A 367 -26.66 -14.03 -3.43
C ASP A 367 -25.68 -15.11 -3.91
N PRO A 368 -25.97 -16.40 -3.64
CA PRO A 368 -25.08 -17.50 -4.05
C PRO A 368 -25.09 -17.78 -5.56
N ASP A 369 -26.00 -17.17 -6.32
CA ASP A 369 -26.07 -17.33 -7.78
C ASP A 369 -25.19 -16.29 -8.52
N ARG A 370 -24.64 -15.29 -7.81
CA ARG A 370 -23.64 -14.38 -8.37
C ARG A 370 -22.27 -15.05 -8.48
N ASP A 371 -21.55 -14.73 -9.54
CA ASP A 371 -20.23 -15.31 -9.82
C ASP A 371 -19.16 -14.82 -8.83
N SER A 372 -18.24 -15.71 -8.46
CA SER A 372 -17.07 -15.39 -7.69
C SER A 372 -15.86 -15.16 -8.59
N HIS A 373 -14.92 -14.29 -8.14
CA HIS A 373 -13.80 -13.84 -8.95
C HIS A 373 -12.46 -14.10 -8.26
N LEU A 374 -11.55 -14.71 -8.99
CA LEU A 374 -10.12 -14.65 -8.64
C LEU A 374 -9.57 -13.30 -9.08
N MET A 375 -8.95 -12.61 -8.15
CA MET A 375 -8.40 -11.27 -8.39
C MET A 375 -6.91 -11.27 -8.13
N VAL A 376 -6.14 -10.67 -9.04
CA VAL A 376 -4.67 -10.57 -8.92
C VAL A 376 -4.26 -9.20 -9.44
N TYR A 377 -3.31 -8.56 -8.78
CA TYR A 377 -2.59 -7.45 -9.39
C TYR A 377 -1.08 -7.54 -9.17
N ILE A 378 -0.34 -6.90 -10.08
CA ILE A 378 1.04 -6.49 -9.89
C ILE A 378 1.06 -4.96 -9.87
N LEU A 379 1.63 -4.39 -8.80
CA LEU A 379 1.79 -2.97 -8.59
C LEU A 379 3.26 -2.62 -8.64
N TRP A 380 3.56 -1.50 -9.25
CA TRP A 380 4.90 -0.92 -9.33
C TRP A 380 4.86 0.57 -9.03
N ASP A 381 5.63 0.97 -8.08
CA ASP A 381 5.79 2.32 -7.58
C ASP A 381 7.24 2.81 -7.87
N TRP A 382 7.44 4.04 -8.36
CA TRP A 382 8.73 4.46 -8.97
C TRP A 382 9.24 5.84 -8.56
N PHE A 383 8.97 6.31 -7.39
CA PHE A 383 9.32 7.69 -7.03
C PHE A 383 10.78 7.89 -6.54
N ASP A 384 11.56 6.85 -6.27
CA ASP A 384 12.90 6.95 -5.67
C ASP A 384 14.02 6.31 -6.51
N GLY A 385 13.74 5.92 -7.75
CA GLY A 385 14.73 5.31 -8.61
C GLY A 385 14.23 4.93 -9.99
N GLY A 386 15.10 4.30 -10.78
CA GLY A 386 14.74 3.78 -12.09
C GLY A 386 13.85 2.54 -12.02
N PHE A 387 13.09 2.32 -13.08
CA PHE A 387 12.10 1.24 -13.22
C PHE A 387 12.63 -0.17 -12.89
N LEU A 388 13.91 -0.46 -13.11
CA LEU A 388 14.53 -1.75 -12.84
C LEU A 388 15.50 -1.72 -11.65
N GLU A 389 15.60 -0.64 -10.93
CA GLU A 389 16.51 -0.53 -9.79
C GLU A 389 15.95 -1.26 -8.55
N GLY A 390 16.84 -1.86 -7.77
CA GLY A 390 16.50 -2.47 -6.48
C GLY A 390 15.82 -3.83 -6.53
N TRP A 391 15.99 -4.56 -7.62
CA TRP A 391 15.52 -5.97 -7.73
C TRP A 391 16.34 -6.92 -6.88
#